data_26b24ff6706c5a67328e110ecff8f578
#
_entry.id   26b24ff6706c5a67328e110ecff8f578
#
_cell.length_a   1.000
_cell.length_b   1.000
_cell.length_c   1.000
_cell.angle_alpha   90.00
_cell.angle_beta   90.00
_cell.angle_gamma   90.00
#
_symmetry.space_group_name_H-M   'P 1'
#
loop_
_entity.id
_entity.type
_entity.pdbx_description
1 polymer ?
#
loop_
_entity_poly.entity_id
_entity_poly.type
_entity_poly.pdbx_seq_one_letter_code
_entity_poly.pdbx_strand_id
1 'polypeptide(L)'
;RGPGSFTGVRIGISTAKGLACGANVPLLGASTLDACAWTAWRAGERGLVGVLADAMRGEVYPALYRIDETGPQRLFDRERVVKAAVSLDEWRERADWTEIRLTGDGLVRYGKLLSEDEAARCL
;
A
#
# COMPACT_ATOMS: atom_id res chain seq x y z
N ARG A 1 -3.85 12.26 -2.47
CA ARG A 1 -4.74 11.15 -2.81
C ARG A 1 -4.53 10.01 -1.81
N GLY A 2 -5.65 9.36 -1.39
CA GLY A 2 -5.64 8.27 -0.42
C GLY A 2 -4.96 6.99 -0.90
N PRO A 3 -5.20 5.87 -0.19
CA PRO A 3 -6.33 5.67 0.72
C PRO A 3 -6.20 6.37 2.07
N GLY A 4 -7.34 6.66 2.68
CA GLY A 4 -7.46 7.28 3.98
C GLY A 4 -8.94 7.39 4.38
N SER A 5 -9.27 8.04 5.51
CA SER A 5 -10.65 8.26 5.89
C SER A 5 -11.31 9.21 4.88
N PHE A 6 -12.61 9.02 4.63
CA PHE A 6 -13.35 9.84 3.67
C PHE A 6 -13.25 11.34 3.99
N THR A 7 -13.48 11.70 5.26
CA THR A 7 -13.41 13.09 5.70
C THR A 7 -11.97 13.62 5.62
N GLY A 8 -11.00 12.86 6.09
CA GLY A 8 -9.59 13.26 6.05
C GLY A 8 -9.06 13.44 4.63
N VAL A 9 -9.44 12.57 3.71
CA VAL A 9 -9.06 12.69 2.29
C VAL A 9 -9.66 13.94 1.67
N ARG A 10 -10.93 14.23 1.93
CA ARG A 10 -11.59 15.44 1.40
C ARG A 10 -10.93 16.71 1.91
N ILE A 11 -10.65 16.80 3.20
CA ILE A 11 -9.98 17.97 3.80
C ILE A 11 -8.58 18.13 3.20
N GLY A 12 -7.82 17.04 3.10
CA GLY A 12 -6.47 17.05 2.53
C GLY A 12 -6.46 17.53 1.08
N ILE A 13 -7.37 17.03 0.25
CA ILE A 13 -7.47 17.45 -1.15
C ILE A 13 -7.84 18.93 -1.25
N SER A 14 -8.82 19.40 -0.49
CA SER A 14 -9.23 20.80 -0.48
C SER A 14 -8.09 21.73 -0.04
N THR A 15 -7.35 21.36 0.99
CA THR A 15 -6.22 22.12 1.48
C THR A 15 -5.10 22.17 0.43
N ALA A 16 -4.76 21.02 -0.18
CA ALA A 16 -3.72 20.96 -1.20
C ALA A 16 -4.08 21.79 -2.43
N LYS A 17 -5.34 21.76 -2.87
CA LYS A 17 -5.81 22.58 -3.99
C LYS A 17 -5.72 24.06 -3.68
N GLY A 18 -6.08 24.47 -2.45
CA GLY A 18 -5.97 25.86 -2.03
C GLY A 18 -4.53 26.33 -2.01
N LEU A 19 -3.61 25.57 -1.47
CA LEU A 19 -2.20 25.89 -1.43
C LEU A 19 -1.58 25.96 -2.83
N ALA A 20 -1.89 25.01 -3.70
CA ALA A 20 -1.39 24.98 -5.06
C ALA A 20 -1.89 26.20 -5.86
N CYS A 21 -3.15 26.53 -5.72
CA CYS A 21 -3.75 27.69 -6.37
C CYS A 21 -3.11 29.01 -5.89
N GLY A 22 -2.96 29.17 -4.57
CA GLY A 22 -2.35 30.37 -3.98
C GLY A 22 -0.87 30.54 -4.35
N ALA A 23 -0.14 29.46 -4.49
CA ALA A 23 1.28 29.48 -4.86
C ALA A 23 1.51 29.43 -6.38
N ASN A 24 0.46 29.28 -7.18
CA ASN A 24 0.52 29.15 -8.64
C ASN A 24 1.44 28.02 -9.08
N VAL A 25 1.31 26.85 -8.43
CA VAL A 25 2.06 25.63 -8.76
C VAL A 25 1.12 24.49 -9.13
N PRO A 26 1.56 23.53 -9.96
CA PRO A 26 0.71 22.39 -10.29
C PRO A 26 0.50 21.47 -9.08
N LEU A 27 -0.66 20.83 -9.03
CA LEU A 27 -1.00 19.83 -8.01
C LEU A 27 -1.01 18.44 -8.67
N LEU A 28 -0.20 17.53 -8.12
CA LEU A 28 -0.15 16.13 -8.54
C LEU A 28 -0.61 15.23 -7.39
N GLY A 29 -1.44 14.25 -7.72
CA GLY A 29 -1.88 13.25 -6.77
C GLY A 29 -1.00 12.00 -6.81
N ALA A 30 -0.78 11.39 -5.65
CA ALA A 30 -0.08 10.11 -5.54
C ALA A 30 -0.83 9.19 -4.59
N SER A 31 -0.83 7.89 -4.90
CA SER A 31 -1.43 6.90 -4.02
C SER A 31 -0.54 6.66 -2.78
N THR A 32 -1.17 6.56 -1.60
CA THR A 32 -0.46 6.17 -0.37
C THR A 32 0.20 4.78 -0.53
N LEU A 33 -0.46 3.88 -1.25
CA LEU A 33 0.09 2.56 -1.54
C LEU A 33 1.37 2.65 -2.36
N ASP A 34 1.37 3.49 -3.39
CA ASP A 34 2.56 3.73 -4.20
C ASP A 34 3.69 4.35 -3.37
N ALA A 35 3.35 5.27 -2.46
CA ALA A 35 4.35 5.88 -1.57
C ALA A 35 5.02 4.82 -0.67
N CYS A 36 4.26 3.85 -0.17
CA CYS A 36 4.83 2.74 0.61
C CYS A 36 5.80 1.91 -0.24
N ALA A 37 5.45 1.63 -1.49
CA ALA A 37 6.31 0.87 -2.39
C ALA A 37 7.60 1.64 -2.71
N TRP A 38 7.51 2.94 -2.95
CA TRP A 38 8.70 3.78 -3.18
C TRP A 38 9.58 3.86 -1.93
N THR A 39 8.99 3.86 -0.73
CA THR A 39 9.74 3.81 0.52
C THR A 39 10.53 2.51 0.62
N ALA A 40 9.92 1.39 0.26
CA ALA A 40 10.60 0.09 0.24
C ALA A 40 11.76 0.09 -0.77
N TRP A 41 11.54 0.65 -1.96
CA TRP A 41 12.60 0.77 -2.97
C TRP A 41 13.79 1.57 -2.46
N ARG A 42 13.53 2.69 -1.80
CA ARG A 42 14.60 3.54 -1.23
C ARG A 42 15.36 2.84 -0.10
N ALA A 43 14.69 1.92 0.60
CA ALA A 43 15.32 1.10 1.63
C ALA A 43 16.15 -0.06 1.06
N GLY A 44 16.19 -0.22 -0.26
CA GLY A 44 16.98 -1.25 -0.94
C GLY A 44 16.21 -2.52 -1.27
N GLU A 45 14.90 -2.55 -1.04
CA GLU A 45 14.09 -3.72 -1.34
C GLU A 45 13.97 -3.94 -2.84
N ARG A 46 14.04 -5.22 -3.26
CA ARG A 46 13.87 -5.63 -4.66
C ARG A 46 13.02 -6.90 -4.70
N GLY A 47 12.32 -7.10 -5.82
CA GLY A 47 11.43 -8.24 -6.02
C GLY A 47 9.97 -7.87 -5.71
N LEU A 48 9.21 -8.82 -5.18
CA LEU A 48 7.78 -8.64 -4.92
C LEU A 48 7.54 -8.06 -3.52
N VAL A 49 6.76 -6.98 -3.46
CA VAL A 49 6.35 -6.35 -2.21
C VAL A 49 4.84 -6.18 -2.22
N GLY A 50 4.18 -6.74 -1.22
CA GLY A 50 2.75 -6.55 -0.99
C GLY A 50 2.53 -5.46 0.06
N VAL A 51 1.71 -4.48 -0.27
CA VAL A 51 1.35 -3.38 0.61
C VAL A 51 -0.09 -3.61 1.10
N LEU A 52 -0.28 -3.57 2.41
CA LEU A 52 -1.61 -3.62 3.03
C LEU A 52 -1.81 -2.34 3.85
N ALA A 53 -2.66 -1.46 3.35
CA ALA A 53 -3.04 -0.25 4.08
C ALA A 53 -4.37 -0.49 4.82
N ASP A 54 -4.46 -0.06 6.07
CA ASP A 54 -5.65 -0.22 6.87
C ASP A 54 -6.80 0.61 6.31
N ALA A 55 -7.93 -0.04 6.02
CA ALA A 55 -9.15 0.59 5.54
C ALA A 55 -10.25 0.64 6.60
N MET A 56 -9.91 0.30 7.85
CA MET A 56 -10.83 0.24 8.98
C MET A 56 -11.82 -0.93 8.88
N ARG A 57 -12.50 -1.26 9.97
CA ARG A 57 -13.56 -2.30 10.04
C ARG A 57 -13.14 -3.68 9.54
N GLY A 58 -11.88 -4.07 9.79
CA GLY A 58 -11.37 -5.37 9.36
C GLY A 58 -10.98 -5.44 7.89
N GLU A 59 -10.97 -4.31 7.19
CA GLU A 59 -10.68 -4.24 5.77
C GLU A 59 -9.33 -3.56 5.50
N VAL A 60 -8.77 -3.86 4.34
CA VAL A 60 -7.49 -3.30 3.89
C VAL A 60 -7.58 -2.88 2.42
N TYR A 61 -6.69 -1.97 2.04
CA TYR A 61 -6.39 -1.68 0.63
C TYR A 61 -5.14 -2.48 0.26
N PRO A 62 -5.26 -3.59 -0.48
CA PRO A 62 -4.09 -4.36 -0.89
C PRO A 62 -3.51 -3.87 -2.20
N ALA A 63 -2.20 -3.91 -2.33
CA ALA A 63 -1.52 -3.67 -3.59
C ALA A 63 -0.27 -4.53 -3.67
N LEU A 64 0.04 -5.03 -4.85
CA LEU A 64 1.22 -5.85 -5.09
C LEU A 64 2.11 -5.14 -6.10
N TYR A 65 3.40 -5.05 -5.78
CA TYR A 65 4.39 -4.36 -6.59
C TYR A 65 5.55 -5.28 -6.93
N ARG A 66 6.09 -5.09 -8.12
CA ARG A 66 7.41 -5.61 -8.47
C ARG A 66 8.40 -4.46 -8.43
N ILE A 67 9.44 -4.60 -7.62
CA ILE A 67 10.45 -3.57 -7.43
C ILE A 67 11.75 -4.00 -8.09
N ASP A 68 12.25 -3.17 -9.01
CA ASP A 68 13.53 -3.37 -9.67
C ASP A 68 14.43 -2.14 -9.49
N GLU A 69 15.52 -2.08 -10.22
CA GLU A 69 16.47 -0.96 -10.13
C GLU A 69 15.86 0.40 -10.46
N THR A 70 14.82 0.43 -11.29
CA THR A 70 14.16 1.67 -11.73
C THR A 70 13.04 2.13 -10.81
N GLY A 71 12.61 1.29 -9.88
CA GLY A 71 11.57 1.59 -8.91
C GLY A 71 10.44 0.57 -8.88
N PRO A 72 9.39 0.83 -8.09
CA PRO A 72 8.24 -0.06 -8.02
C PRO A 72 7.32 0.07 -9.21
N GLN A 73 6.76 -1.06 -9.63
CA GLN A 73 5.75 -1.14 -10.65
C GLN A 73 4.55 -1.91 -10.09
N ARG A 74 3.38 -1.27 -10.08
CA ARG A 74 2.15 -1.90 -9.60
C ARG A 74 1.73 -3.00 -10.58
N LEU A 75 1.42 -4.19 -10.05
CA LEU A 75 1.03 -5.32 -10.88
C LEU A 75 -0.46 -5.30 -11.25
N PHE A 76 -1.29 -4.61 -10.44
CA PHE A 76 -2.72 -4.48 -10.69
C PHE A 76 -3.11 -3.01 -10.53
N ASP A 77 -3.78 -2.45 -11.53
CA ASP A 77 -4.09 -1.01 -11.59
C ASP A 77 -5.26 -0.60 -10.70
N ARG A 78 -6.08 -1.56 -10.25
CA ARG A 78 -7.32 -1.26 -9.55
C ARG A 78 -7.14 -1.27 -8.05
N GLU A 79 -7.41 -0.13 -7.41
CA GLU A 79 -7.54 -0.07 -5.96
C GLU A 79 -8.85 -0.72 -5.54
N ARG A 80 -8.82 -1.50 -4.47
CA ARG A 80 -10.01 -2.15 -3.92
C ARG A 80 -9.91 -2.24 -2.41
N VAL A 81 -11.07 -2.44 -1.76
CA VAL A 81 -11.17 -2.63 -0.31
C VAL A 81 -11.68 -4.04 -0.08
N VAL A 82 -10.96 -4.84 0.67
CA VAL A 82 -11.32 -6.22 0.99
C VAL A 82 -11.00 -6.54 2.44
N LYS A 83 -11.60 -7.59 2.97
CA LYS A 83 -11.23 -8.11 4.29
C LYS A 83 -9.76 -8.54 4.28
N ALA A 84 -9.06 -8.25 5.38
CA ALA A 84 -7.63 -8.58 5.47
C ALA A 84 -7.36 -10.07 5.25
N ALA A 85 -8.19 -10.95 5.83
CA ALA A 85 -8.05 -12.39 5.66
C ALA A 85 -8.24 -12.81 4.20
N VAL A 86 -9.20 -12.21 3.49
CA VAL A 86 -9.46 -12.50 2.07
C VAL A 86 -8.26 -12.12 1.21
N SER A 87 -7.69 -10.93 1.43
CA SER A 87 -6.52 -10.46 0.71
C SER A 87 -5.32 -11.39 0.91
N LEU A 88 -5.05 -11.76 2.16
CA LEU A 88 -3.94 -12.67 2.48
C LEU A 88 -4.15 -14.05 1.86
N ASP A 89 -5.36 -14.58 1.90
CA ASP A 89 -5.67 -15.87 1.31
C ASP A 89 -5.49 -15.86 -0.22
N GLU A 90 -5.90 -14.79 -0.89
CA GLU A 90 -5.68 -14.62 -2.33
C GLU A 90 -4.18 -14.61 -2.67
N TRP A 91 -3.38 -13.91 -1.88
CA TRP A 91 -1.93 -13.86 -2.10
C TRP A 91 -1.26 -15.21 -1.80
N ARG A 92 -1.74 -15.93 -0.79
CA ARG A 92 -1.22 -17.27 -0.45
C ARG A 92 -1.41 -18.29 -1.56
N GLU A 93 -2.43 -18.11 -2.40
CA GLU A 93 -2.67 -18.98 -3.55
C GLU A 93 -1.70 -18.75 -4.71
N ARG A 94 -0.93 -17.67 -4.68
CA ARG A 94 0.05 -17.37 -5.73
C ARG A 94 1.26 -18.31 -5.61
N ALA A 95 1.77 -18.75 -6.77
CA ALA A 95 2.98 -19.57 -6.82
C ALA A 95 4.20 -18.87 -6.24
N ASP A 96 4.22 -17.53 -6.30
CA ASP A 96 5.32 -16.68 -5.83
C ASP A 96 5.10 -16.14 -4.40
N TRP A 97 4.13 -16.65 -3.66
CA TRP A 97 3.79 -16.16 -2.32
C TRP A 97 5.00 -16.09 -1.37
N THR A 98 5.85 -17.12 -1.40
CA THR A 98 7.02 -17.19 -0.52
C THR A 98 8.06 -16.11 -0.81
N GLU A 99 8.00 -15.48 -1.97
CA GLU A 99 8.90 -14.41 -2.40
C GLU A 99 8.38 -13.02 -2.06
N ILE A 100 7.10 -12.91 -1.67
CA ILE A 100 6.47 -11.63 -1.39
C ILE A 100 6.86 -11.14 0.01
N ARG A 101 7.44 -9.95 0.08
CA ARG A 101 7.65 -9.22 1.32
C ARG A 101 6.45 -8.32 1.58
N LEU A 102 6.15 -8.09 2.85
CA LEU A 102 4.94 -7.39 3.25
C LEU A 102 5.27 -6.07 3.96
N THR A 103 4.50 -5.03 3.68
CA THR A 103 4.60 -3.74 4.34
C THR A 103 3.22 -3.07 4.42
N GLY A 104 3.16 -1.95 5.12
CA GLY A 104 1.94 -1.17 5.25
C GLY A 104 1.39 -1.18 6.68
N ASP A 105 0.58 -0.18 7.01
CA ASP A 105 0.00 -0.03 8.34
C ASP A 105 -1.07 -1.09 8.66
N GLY A 106 -1.63 -1.73 7.64
CA GLY A 106 -2.54 -2.85 7.83
C GLY A 106 -1.89 -4.04 8.56
N LEU A 107 -0.57 -4.20 8.43
CA LEU A 107 0.17 -5.26 9.13
C LEU A 107 0.21 -5.05 10.63
N VAL A 108 0.23 -3.81 11.10
CA VAL A 108 0.20 -3.49 12.52
C VAL A 108 -1.10 -4.00 13.14
N ARG A 109 -2.21 -3.83 12.42
CA ARG A 109 -3.54 -4.19 12.91
C ARG A 109 -3.88 -5.66 12.68
N TYR A 110 -3.47 -6.22 11.56
CA TYR A 110 -3.84 -7.58 11.14
C TYR A 110 -2.67 -8.56 11.07
N GLY A 111 -1.53 -8.21 11.62
CA GLY A 111 -0.33 -9.06 11.60
C GLY A 111 -0.52 -10.42 12.28
N LYS A 112 -1.46 -10.54 13.21
CA LYS A 112 -1.79 -11.81 13.86
C LYS A 112 -2.44 -12.84 12.93
N LEU A 113 -2.89 -12.42 11.74
CA LEU A 113 -3.37 -13.34 10.71
C LEU A 113 -2.23 -14.05 9.98
N LEU A 114 -1.00 -13.61 10.18
CA LEU A 114 0.19 -14.17 9.56
C LEU A 114 0.79 -15.27 10.42
N SER A 115 1.33 -16.32 9.77
CA SER A 115 2.16 -17.31 10.45
C SER A 115 3.52 -16.69 10.83
N GLU A 116 4.31 -17.39 11.65
CA GLU A 116 5.65 -16.92 12.03
C GLU A 116 6.55 -16.70 10.80
N ASP A 117 6.52 -17.63 9.85
CA ASP A 117 7.31 -17.53 8.61
C ASP A 117 6.86 -16.34 7.77
N GLU A 118 5.56 -16.09 7.70
CA GLU A 118 5.01 -14.95 6.99
C GLU A 118 5.36 -13.63 7.66
N ALA A 119 5.27 -13.59 9.00
CA ALA A 119 5.62 -12.40 9.76
C ALA A 119 7.11 -12.03 9.61
N ALA A 120 7.98 -13.01 9.43
CA ALA A 120 9.39 -12.78 9.20
C ALA A 120 9.69 -12.07 7.88
N ARG A 121 8.74 -12.07 6.93
CA ARG A 121 8.86 -11.37 5.64
C ARG A 121 8.34 -9.94 5.67
N CYS A 122 7.84 -9.47 6.81
CA CYS A 122 7.40 -8.09 6.97
C CYS A 122 8.60 -7.15 7.02
N LEU A 123 8.47 -6.04 6.33
CA LEU A 123 9.48 -4.98 6.29
C LEU A 123 9.40 -4.06 7.50
#